data_e0a1e6ecc12da2a291fe7c5bb3fdd15a
#
_entry.id   e0a1e6ecc12da2a291fe7c5bb3fdd15a
#
_cell.length_a   1.000
_cell.length_b   1.000
_cell.length_c   1.000
_cell.angle_alpha   90.00
_cell.angle_beta   90.00
_cell.angle_gamma   90.00
#
_symmetry.space_group_name_H-M   'P 1'
#
loop_
_entity.id
_entity.type
_entity.pdbx_description
1 polymer ?
#
loop_
_entity_poly.entity_id
_entity_poly.type
_entity_poly.pdbx_seq_one_letter_code
_entity_poly.pdbx_strand_id
1 'polypeptide(L)'
;TQINTRRQGSAYITLRDDFEDIAMEVNGFGRFAAAASQFVQGDRVVIHGKPNLWMKRTSLSLRGDTILKVGAGGSLKAMIDELRKQLKGEGLFDADHKLPLPEFPKTIGLICAPQARAEGDVITNVNLRWPSVTFKVVHVHVQGEQCPAEVVQAIAQLDADPSVDVIIVARGGGSFEDLIGFSDERVV
;
A
#
# COMPACT_ATOMS: atom_id res chain seq x y z
N THR A 1 21.22 -1.98 10.59
CA THR A 1 20.65 -2.28 11.91
C THR A 1 21.77 -2.51 12.91
N GLN A 2 21.80 -1.81 14.06
CA GLN A 2 22.64 -2.16 15.20
C GLN A 2 21.76 -2.86 16.23
N ILE A 3 22.10 -4.08 16.60
CA ILE A 3 21.34 -4.85 17.59
C ILE A 3 22.20 -4.99 18.85
N ASN A 4 21.69 -4.50 19.97
CA ASN A 4 22.36 -4.60 21.28
C ASN A 4 21.41 -5.36 22.23
N THR A 5 21.64 -6.65 22.41
CA THR A 5 20.92 -7.48 23.38
C THR A 5 21.66 -7.41 24.73
N ARG A 6 21.35 -6.42 25.54
CA ARG A 6 21.84 -6.31 26.91
C ARG A 6 20.76 -6.73 27.89
N ARG A 7 20.86 -7.91 28.47
CA ARG A 7 20.03 -8.59 29.49
C ARG A 7 18.96 -9.53 28.91
N GLN A 8 18.84 -10.69 29.55
CA GLN A 8 17.79 -11.65 29.30
C GLN A 8 16.41 -10.96 29.29
N GLY A 9 15.69 -11.06 28.18
CA GLY A 9 14.31 -10.59 28.05
C GLY A 9 14.11 -9.17 27.51
N SER A 10 15.15 -8.42 27.14
CA SER A 10 15.03 -7.11 26.49
C SER A 10 15.94 -6.99 25.26
N ALA A 11 15.44 -6.36 24.19
CA ALA A 11 16.19 -6.02 23.00
C ALA A 11 16.17 -4.51 22.77
N TYR A 12 17.33 -3.96 22.41
CA TYR A 12 17.50 -2.57 21.98
C TYR A 12 18.08 -2.60 20.58
N ILE A 13 17.39 -2.02 19.63
CA ILE A 13 17.74 -2.04 18.22
C ILE A 13 17.77 -0.60 17.72
N THR A 14 18.80 -0.23 16.98
CA THR A 14 18.83 1.00 16.22
C THR A 14 18.55 0.65 14.77
N LEU A 15 17.37 1.02 14.26
CA LEU A 15 17.05 0.99 12.84
C LEU A 15 17.71 2.18 12.18
N ARG A 16 18.25 1.96 10.98
CA ARG A 16 18.71 3.04 10.10
C ARG A 16 17.98 2.90 8.78
N ASP A 17 17.61 4.03 8.22
CA ASP A 17 17.12 4.07 6.85
C ASP A 17 18.25 3.74 5.86
N ASP A 18 17.89 3.14 4.72
CA ASP A 18 18.88 2.76 3.70
C ASP A 18 19.27 3.94 2.79
N PHE A 19 18.45 4.99 2.75
CA PHE A 19 18.56 6.10 1.81
C PHE A 19 18.82 7.43 2.51
N GLU A 20 18.36 7.59 3.74
CA GLU A 20 18.48 8.82 4.53
C GLU A 20 19.27 8.56 5.82
N ASP A 21 20.00 9.56 6.30
CA ASP A 21 20.74 9.47 7.57
C ASP A 21 19.78 9.64 8.77
N ILE A 22 18.75 8.80 8.79
CA ILE A 22 17.76 8.75 9.86
C ILE A 22 17.95 7.45 10.65
N ALA A 23 17.95 7.59 11.97
CA ALA A 23 17.99 6.46 12.88
C ALA A 23 16.84 6.51 13.87
N MET A 24 16.22 5.36 14.14
CA MET A 24 15.17 5.20 15.15
C MET A 24 15.57 4.14 16.17
N GLU A 25 15.46 4.49 17.44
CA GLU A 25 15.63 3.52 18.52
C GLU A 25 14.37 2.68 18.69
N VAL A 26 14.54 1.37 18.73
CA VAL A 26 13.50 0.40 19.03
C VAL A 26 13.86 -0.35 20.29
N ASN A 27 12.91 -0.42 21.20
CA ASN A 27 13.02 -1.25 22.39
C ASN A 27 11.88 -2.25 22.46
N GLY A 28 12.13 -3.46 22.96
CA GLY A 28 11.11 -4.47 23.10
C GLY A 28 11.47 -5.53 24.12
N PHE A 29 10.46 -6.23 24.62
CA PHE A 29 10.58 -7.18 25.72
C PHE A 29 9.95 -8.52 25.38
N GLY A 30 10.27 -9.54 26.15
CA GLY A 30 9.65 -10.86 26.06
C GLY A 30 9.76 -11.48 24.66
N ARG A 31 8.62 -11.74 24.01
CA ARG A 31 8.57 -12.39 22.69
C ARG A 31 9.31 -11.59 21.62
N PHE A 32 9.23 -10.27 21.65
CA PHE A 32 9.98 -9.43 20.72
C PHE A 32 11.49 -9.59 20.90
N ALA A 33 11.97 -9.55 22.15
CA ALA A 33 13.40 -9.72 22.44
C ALA A 33 13.92 -11.11 22.06
N ALA A 34 13.12 -12.16 22.27
CA ALA A 34 13.43 -13.51 21.83
C ALA A 34 13.50 -13.62 20.29
N ALA A 35 12.58 -13.00 19.57
CA ALA A 35 12.64 -12.94 18.12
C ALA A 35 13.84 -12.12 17.63
N ALA A 36 14.11 -10.98 18.27
CA ALA A 36 15.22 -10.09 17.91
C ALA A 36 16.61 -10.74 18.06
N SER A 37 16.75 -11.72 18.95
CA SER A 37 18.02 -12.44 19.13
C SER A 37 18.47 -13.29 17.93
N GLN A 38 17.57 -13.55 16.99
CA GLN A 38 17.85 -14.30 15.76
C GLN A 38 18.48 -13.43 14.65
N PHE A 39 18.49 -12.11 14.83
CA PHE A 39 18.99 -11.17 13.85
C PHE A 39 20.38 -10.67 14.21
N VAL A 40 21.17 -10.35 13.19
CA VAL A 40 22.52 -9.80 13.33
C VAL A 40 22.58 -8.36 12.83
N GLN A 41 23.63 -7.66 13.21
CA GLN A 41 23.89 -6.32 12.72
C GLN A 41 24.02 -6.33 11.19
N GLY A 42 23.29 -5.44 10.52
CA GLY A 42 23.25 -5.35 9.05
C GLY A 42 22.02 -6.07 8.43
N ASP A 43 21.32 -6.90 9.19
CA ASP A 43 20.08 -7.49 8.68
C ASP A 43 19.04 -6.40 8.36
N ARG A 44 18.36 -6.56 7.25
CA ARG A 44 17.16 -5.79 6.92
C ARG A 44 15.95 -6.39 7.62
N VAL A 45 15.24 -5.57 8.36
CA VAL A 45 14.11 -6.02 9.17
C VAL A 45 12.93 -5.05 9.06
N VAL A 46 11.72 -5.59 9.17
CA VAL A 46 10.50 -4.82 9.41
C VAL A 46 10.11 -5.01 10.86
N ILE A 47 9.86 -3.91 11.56
CA ILE A 47 9.42 -3.93 12.95
C ILE A 47 8.07 -3.26 13.05
N HIS A 48 7.09 -3.99 13.58
CA HIS A 48 5.81 -3.42 14.01
C HIS A 48 5.91 -3.04 15.47
N GLY A 49 5.42 -1.85 15.81
CA GLY A 49 5.47 -1.36 17.17
C GLY A 49 4.68 -0.08 17.36
N LYS A 50 4.67 0.42 18.58
CA LYS A 50 3.97 1.66 18.96
C LYS A 50 5.00 2.74 19.28
N PRO A 51 4.76 4.00 18.83
CA PRO A 51 5.59 5.12 19.24
C PRO A 51 5.58 5.27 20.75
N ASN A 52 6.74 5.48 21.33
CA ASN A 52 6.93 5.69 22.77
C ASN A 52 7.75 6.97 22.99
N LEU A 53 7.13 7.97 23.58
CA LEU A 53 7.75 9.24 23.90
C LEU A 53 8.21 9.21 25.38
N TRP A 54 9.51 9.29 25.60
CA TRP A 54 10.04 9.39 26.94
C TRP A 54 10.17 10.85 27.38
N MET A 55 9.20 11.34 28.11
CA MET A 55 9.10 12.74 28.52
C MET A 55 10.34 13.28 29.27
N LYS A 56 11.01 12.44 30.09
CA LYS A 56 12.18 12.86 30.88
C LYS A 56 13.44 13.14 30.04
N ARG A 57 13.53 12.60 28.82
CA ARG A 57 14.69 12.76 27.91
C ARG A 57 14.29 13.34 26.56
N THR A 58 13.03 13.67 26.37
CA THR A 58 12.50 14.17 25.09
C THR A 58 12.93 13.30 23.91
N SER A 59 13.00 11.97 24.11
CA SER A 59 13.40 11.02 23.07
C SER A 59 12.21 10.23 22.58
N LEU A 60 12.09 10.15 21.26
CA LEU A 60 11.12 9.30 20.58
C LEU A 60 11.78 7.95 20.29
N SER A 61 11.09 6.88 20.65
CA SER A 61 11.50 5.51 20.35
C SER A 61 10.29 4.71 19.87
N LEU A 62 10.52 3.56 19.27
CA LEU A 62 9.48 2.60 18.92
C LEU A 62 9.50 1.45 19.94
N ARG A 63 8.35 1.17 20.55
CA ARG A 63 8.18 -0.06 21.33
C ARG A 63 7.79 -1.18 20.38
N GLY A 64 8.73 -2.09 20.09
CA GLY A 64 8.53 -3.19 19.15
C GLY A 64 7.61 -4.27 19.71
N ASP A 65 6.67 -4.71 18.91
CA ASP A 65 5.77 -5.83 19.19
C ASP A 65 6.18 -7.07 18.37
N THR A 66 6.54 -6.88 17.10
CA THR A 66 7.03 -7.95 16.20
C THR A 66 8.22 -7.48 15.38
N ILE A 67 9.10 -8.42 15.03
CA ILE A 67 10.25 -8.21 14.15
C ILE A 67 10.29 -9.34 13.12
N LEU A 68 10.42 -8.98 11.84
CA LEU A 68 10.49 -9.92 10.73
C LEU A 68 11.73 -9.62 9.90
N LYS A 69 12.41 -10.65 9.43
CA LYS A 69 13.49 -10.50 8.46
C LYS A 69 12.90 -10.15 7.11
N VAL A 70 13.38 -9.08 6.52
CA VAL A 70 13.14 -8.85 5.10
C VAL A 70 13.98 -9.89 4.38
N GLY A 71 13.33 -10.87 3.80
CA GLY A 71 14.01 -11.97 3.12
C GLY A 71 14.91 -11.46 2.00
N ALA A 72 15.74 -12.34 1.44
CA ALA A 72 16.61 -12.05 0.30
C ALA A 72 15.87 -11.50 -0.95
N GLY A 73 14.54 -11.38 -0.89
CA GLY A 73 13.64 -10.82 -1.89
C GLY A 73 13.35 -9.32 -1.78
N GLY A 74 14.15 -8.56 -1.04
CA GLY A 74 14.04 -7.11 -1.07
C GLY A 74 12.85 -6.54 -0.23
N SER A 75 12.85 -5.22 -0.07
CA SER A 75 11.72 -4.48 0.51
C SER A 75 10.46 -4.71 -0.36
N LEU A 76 9.29 -4.50 0.23
CA LEU A 76 8.01 -4.52 -0.49
C LEU A 76 8.07 -3.74 -1.83
N LYS A 77 8.80 -2.63 -1.83
CA LYS A 77 9.08 -1.84 -3.02
C LYS A 77 9.86 -2.63 -4.08
N ALA A 78 10.89 -3.39 -3.68
CA ALA A 78 11.65 -4.20 -4.62
C ALA A 78 10.81 -5.36 -5.20
N MET A 79 9.87 -5.92 -4.44
CA MET A 79 8.92 -6.90 -4.96
C MET A 79 8.00 -6.29 -6.02
N ILE A 80 7.49 -5.08 -5.76
CA ILE A 80 6.66 -4.35 -6.73
C ILE A 80 7.47 -3.95 -7.97
N ASP A 81 8.71 -3.52 -7.80
CA ASP A 81 9.59 -3.17 -8.93
C ASP A 81 9.92 -4.39 -9.78
N GLU A 82 10.08 -5.57 -9.18
CA GLU A 82 10.30 -6.82 -9.90
C GLU A 82 9.03 -7.27 -10.64
N LEU A 83 7.87 -7.22 -9.98
CA LEU A 83 6.58 -7.48 -10.63
C LEU A 83 6.35 -6.53 -11.82
N ARG A 84 6.63 -5.24 -11.63
CA ARG A 84 6.53 -4.25 -12.73
C ARG A 84 7.42 -4.60 -13.91
N LYS A 85 8.64 -5.08 -13.67
CA LYS A 85 9.55 -5.52 -14.77
C LYS A 85 9.00 -6.75 -15.48
N GLN A 86 8.45 -7.71 -14.72
CA GLN A 86 7.84 -8.90 -15.28
C GLN A 86 6.65 -8.50 -16.17
N LEU A 87 5.68 -7.76 -15.67
CA LEU A 87 4.49 -7.34 -16.41
C LEU A 87 4.84 -6.48 -17.63
N LYS A 88 5.91 -5.67 -17.54
CA LYS A 88 6.44 -4.93 -18.68
C LYS A 88 7.06 -5.88 -19.72
N GLY A 89 7.75 -6.92 -19.27
CA GLY A 89 8.31 -7.95 -20.16
C GLY A 89 7.25 -8.76 -20.89
N GLU A 90 6.07 -8.90 -20.30
CA GLU A 90 4.88 -9.52 -20.89
C GLU A 90 4.10 -8.58 -21.83
N GLY A 91 4.54 -7.30 -21.95
CA GLY A 91 3.95 -6.32 -22.86
C GLY A 91 2.65 -5.66 -22.33
N LEU A 92 2.21 -5.94 -21.08
CA LEU A 92 0.95 -5.43 -20.56
C LEU A 92 0.87 -3.90 -20.48
N PHE A 93 2.02 -3.20 -20.50
CA PHE A 93 2.06 -1.74 -20.50
C PHE A 93 2.20 -1.11 -21.88
N ASP A 94 2.27 -1.92 -22.94
CA ASP A 94 2.48 -1.45 -24.29
C ASP A 94 1.25 -0.67 -24.79
N ALA A 95 1.51 0.31 -25.65
CA ALA A 95 0.47 1.19 -26.17
C ALA A 95 -0.60 0.43 -26.98
N ASP A 96 -0.20 -0.66 -27.62
CA ASP A 96 -1.08 -1.48 -28.47
C ASP A 96 -2.16 -2.23 -27.66
N HIS A 97 -1.94 -2.40 -26.36
CA HIS A 97 -2.93 -2.96 -25.43
C HIS A 97 -3.86 -1.90 -24.81
N LYS A 98 -3.63 -0.61 -25.09
CA LYS A 98 -4.42 0.48 -24.53
C LYS A 98 -5.53 0.89 -25.49
N LEU A 99 -6.76 0.84 -25.02
CA LEU A 99 -7.88 1.42 -25.76
C LEU A 99 -7.88 2.95 -25.60
N PRO A 100 -8.24 3.71 -26.66
CA PRO A 100 -8.41 5.14 -26.55
C PRO A 100 -9.56 5.45 -25.58
N LEU A 101 -9.38 6.49 -24.75
CA LEU A 101 -10.45 6.94 -23.88
C LEU A 101 -11.59 7.54 -24.71
N PRO A 102 -12.86 7.31 -24.31
CA PRO A 102 -14.00 7.92 -24.97
C PRO A 102 -13.93 9.44 -24.82
N GLU A 103 -14.13 10.16 -25.91
CA GLU A 103 -14.08 11.63 -25.93
C GLU A 103 -15.25 12.24 -25.13
N PHE A 104 -16.43 11.62 -25.21
CA PHE A 104 -17.67 12.05 -24.53
C PHE A 104 -18.37 10.86 -23.86
N PRO A 105 -17.87 10.39 -22.69
CA PRO A 105 -18.51 9.29 -21.99
C PRO A 105 -19.90 9.69 -21.49
N LYS A 106 -20.89 8.82 -21.67
CA LYS A 106 -22.25 9.00 -21.14
C LYS A 106 -22.39 8.41 -19.76
N THR A 107 -21.75 7.26 -19.53
CA THR A 107 -21.80 6.58 -18.24
C THR A 107 -20.39 6.23 -17.79
N ILE A 108 -20.06 6.65 -16.58
CA ILE A 108 -18.80 6.35 -15.91
C ILE A 108 -19.05 5.32 -14.82
N GLY A 109 -18.37 4.17 -14.88
CA GLY A 109 -18.24 3.24 -13.77
C GLY A 109 -17.24 3.80 -12.76
N LEU A 110 -17.63 3.94 -11.50
CA LEU A 110 -16.75 4.43 -10.44
C LEU A 110 -16.60 3.37 -9.37
N ILE A 111 -15.37 2.90 -9.16
CA ILE A 111 -14.99 1.95 -8.11
C ILE A 111 -14.28 2.72 -7.01
N CYS A 112 -14.79 2.70 -5.79
CA CYS A 112 -14.22 3.43 -4.65
C CYS A 112 -14.70 2.85 -3.32
N ALA A 113 -14.12 3.29 -2.20
CA ALA A 113 -14.67 2.96 -0.88
C ALA A 113 -15.96 3.74 -0.61
N PRO A 114 -16.91 3.16 0.15
CA PRO A 114 -18.15 3.83 0.50
C PRO A 114 -17.86 5.10 1.30
N GLN A 115 -18.57 6.18 0.98
CA GLN A 115 -18.45 7.49 1.66
C GLN A 115 -17.03 8.08 1.64
N ALA A 116 -16.18 7.64 0.70
CA ALA A 116 -14.84 8.17 0.56
C ALA A 116 -14.87 9.59 0.00
N ARG A 117 -13.94 10.44 0.46
CA ARG A 117 -13.75 11.78 -0.13
C ARG A 117 -13.50 11.69 -1.65
N ALA A 118 -12.76 10.67 -2.09
CA ALA A 118 -12.47 10.44 -3.50
C ALA A 118 -13.74 10.28 -4.35
N GLU A 119 -14.79 9.63 -3.83
CA GLU A 119 -16.09 9.52 -4.50
C GLU A 119 -16.70 10.90 -4.76
N GLY A 120 -16.82 11.71 -3.72
CA GLY A 120 -17.34 13.07 -3.81
C GLY A 120 -16.52 13.97 -4.72
N ASP A 121 -15.20 13.88 -4.64
CA ASP A 121 -14.29 14.67 -5.47
C ASP A 121 -14.43 14.33 -6.96
N VAL A 122 -14.50 13.05 -7.32
CA VAL A 122 -14.67 12.60 -8.72
C VAL A 122 -16.02 13.06 -9.24
N ILE A 123 -17.11 12.75 -8.54
CA ILE A 123 -18.47 13.09 -8.98
C ILE A 123 -18.65 14.60 -9.13
N THR A 124 -18.17 15.39 -8.17
CA THR A 124 -18.27 16.85 -8.20
C THR A 124 -17.50 17.45 -9.37
N ASN A 125 -16.24 17.04 -9.57
CA ASN A 125 -15.42 17.60 -10.64
C ASN A 125 -15.91 17.21 -12.03
N VAL A 126 -16.41 15.98 -12.21
CA VAL A 126 -16.98 15.55 -13.47
C VAL A 126 -18.27 16.32 -13.76
N ASN A 127 -19.18 16.42 -12.79
CA ASN A 127 -20.44 17.14 -12.96
C ASN A 127 -20.26 18.63 -13.28
N LEU A 128 -19.20 19.25 -12.74
CA LEU A 128 -18.87 20.64 -13.08
C LEU A 128 -18.44 20.81 -14.55
N ARG A 129 -17.80 19.80 -15.13
CA ARG A 129 -17.32 19.85 -16.52
C ARG A 129 -18.27 19.21 -17.52
N TRP A 130 -18.97 18.17 -17.12
CA TRP A 130 -19.85 17.37 -17.97
C TRP A 130 -21.11 16.92 -17.22
N PRO A 131 -22.10 17.83 -17.00
CA PRO A 131 -23.26 17.57 -16.13
C PRO A 131 -24.20 16.45 -16.63
N SER A 132 -24.10 16.04 -17.91
CA SER A 132 -24.94 14.99 -18.48
C SER A 132 -24.43 13.56 -18.25
N VAL A 133 -23.30 13.40 -17.58
CA VAL A 133 -22.74 12.09 -17.26
C VAL A 133 -23.55 11.38 -16.17
N THR A 134 -23.77 10.09 -16.37
CA THR A 134 -24.34 9.20 -15.35
C THR A 134 -23.23 8.41 -14.68
N PHE A 135 -23.35 8.16 -13.38
CA PHE A 135 -22.40 7.32 -12.63
C PHE A 135 -23.05 5.99 -12.24
N LYS A 136 -22.28 4.90 -12.40
CA LYS A 136 -22.53 3.60 -11.79
C LYS A 136 -21.43 3.36 -10.76
N VAL A 137 -21.78 3.51 -9.48
CA VAL A 137 -20.80 3.40 -8.38
C VAL A 137 -20.83 1.99 -7.83
N VAL A 138 -19.65 1.39 -7.72
CA VAL A 138 -19.42 0.11 -7.04
C VAL A 138 -18.51 0.36 -5.86
N HIS A 139 -19.00 0.06 -4.66
CA HIS A 139 -18.24 0.23 -3.43
C HIS A 139 -17.45 -1.03 -3.12
N VAL A 140 -16.15 -0.86 -2.84
CA VAL A 140 -15.20 -1.94 -2.54
C VAL A 140 -14.27 -1.53 -1.40
N HIS A 141 -13.63 -2.51 -0.77
CA HIS A 141 -12.50 -2.23 0.11
C HIS A 141 -11.30 -1.81 -0.75
N VAL A 142 -10.79 -0.61 -0.51
CA VAL A 142 -9.64 -0.04 -1.24
C VAL A 142 -8.31 -0.20 -0.47
N GLN A 143 -8.30 -1.02 0.57
CA GLN A 143 -7.13 -1.39 1.38
C GLN A 143 -7.35 -2.74 2.07
N GLY A 144 -6.26 -3.38 2.52
CA GLY A 144 -6.30 -4.69 3.19
C GLY A 144 -6.39 -5.86 2.21
N GLU A 145 -6.50 -7.08 2.75
CA GLU A 145 -6.42 -8.33 1.98
C GLU A 145 -7.55 -8.53 0.97
N GLN A 146 -8.71 -7.94 1.22
CA GLN A 146 -9.89 -8.08 0.35
C GLN A 146 -9.83 -7.15 -0.86
N CYS A 147 -9.03 -6.07 -0.79
CA CYS A 147 -8.95 -5.05 -1.84
C CYS A 147 -8.71 -5.63 -3.24
N PRO A 148 -7.70 -6.48 -3.51
CA PRO A 148 -7.45 -6.96 -4.87
C PRO A 148 -8.63 -7.74 -5.44
N ALA A 149 -9.20 -8.64 -4.67
CA ALA A 149 -10.30 -9.51 -5.13
C ALA A 149 -11.56 -8.70 -5.45
N GLU A 150 -11.92 -7.75 -4.57
CA GLU A 150 -13.10 -6.92 -4.76
C GLU A 150 -12.94 -5.93 -5.92
N VAL A 151 -11.74 -5.34 -6.08
CA VAL A 151 -11.44 -4.44 -7.21
C VAL A 151 -11.54 -5.18 -8.54
N VAL A 152 -10.95 -6.38 -8.65
CA VAL A 152 -11.05 -7.22 -9.85
C VAL A 152 -12.51 -7.55 -10.18
N GLN A 153 -13.28 -7.97 -9.17
CA GLN A 153 -14.69 -8.28 -9.35
C GLN A 153 -15.50 -7.06 -9.80
N ALA A 154 -15.24 -5.89 -9.21
CA ALA A 154 -15.92 -4.65 -9.57
C ALA A 154 -15.57 -4.19 -10.99
N ILE A 155 -14.31 -4.33 -11.42
CA ILE A 155 -13.88 -4.06 -12.79
C ILE A 155 -14.64 -5.00 -13.75
N ALA A 156 -14.63 -6.31 -13.49
CA ALA A 156 -15.32 -7.28 -14.34
C ALA A 156 -16.83 -7.03 -14.41
N GLN A 157 -17.46 -6.62 -13.30
CA GLN A 157 -18.89 -6.27 -13.26
C GLN A 157 -19.20 -5.06 -14.13
N LEU A 158 -18.40 -4.01 -14.08
CA LEU A 158 -18.61 -2.79 -14.85
C LEU A 158 -18.22 -2.96 -16.32
N ASP A 159 -17.20 -3.74 -16.62
CA ASP A 159 -16.76 -4.06 -17.98
C ASP A 159 -17.79 -4.89 -18.74
N ALA A 160 -18.49 -5.79 -18.04
CA ALA A 160 -19.59 -6.57 -18.62
C ALA A 160 -20.87 -5.75 -18.90
N ASP A 161 -20.95 -4.52 -18.39
CA ASP A 161 -22.11 -3.65 -18.58
C ASP A 161 -21.94 -2.78 -19.84
N PRO A 162 -22.68 -3.06 -20.94
CA PRO A 162 -22.49 -2.35 -22.21
C PRO A 162 -22.88 -0.87 -22.18
N SER A 163 -23.48 -0.40 -21.09
CA SER A 163 -23.79 1.01 -20.91
C SER A 163 -22.68 1.81 -20.27
N VAL A 164 -21.61 1.16 -19.75
CA VAL A 164 -20.47 1.82 -19.14
C VAL A 164 -19.42 2.09 -20.21
N ASP A 165 -19.08 3.36 -20.39
CA ASP A 165 -18.12 3.78 -21.43
C ASP A 165 -16.68 3.81 -20.92
N VAL A 166 -16.51 4.06 -19.62
CA VAL A 166 -15.18 4.13 -18.97
C VAL A 166 -15.29 3.79 -17.50
N ILE A 167 -14.26 3.15 -16.96
CA ILE A 167 -14.19 2.79 -15.54
C ILE A 167 -13.09 3.63 -14.86
N ILE A 168 -13.44 4.24 -13.74
CA ILE A 168 -12.51 4.96 -12.87
C ILE A 168 -12.38 4.16 -11.57
N VAL A 169 -11.17 3.74 -11.25
CA VAL A 169 -10.84 3.19 -9.93
C VAL A 169 -10.25 4.30 -9.09
N ALA A 170 -10.97 4.75 -8.07
CA ALA A 170 -10.60 5.91 -7.28
C ALA A 170 -10.27 5.53 -5.83
N ARG A 171 -9.12 5.96 -5.39
CA ARG A 171 -8.67 5.83 -4.00
C ARG A 171 -8.06 7.15 -3.53
N GLY A 172 -8.35 7.53 -2.29
CA GLY A 172 -7.75 8.71 -1.66
C GLY A 172 -6.27 8.51 -1.30
N GLY A 173 -5.64 9.53 -0.73
CA GLY A 173 -4.28 9.43 -0.19
C GLY A 173 -4.17 8.39 0.93
N GLY A 174 -2.95 7.97 1.27
CA GLY A 174 -2.66 7.02 2.34
C GLY A 174 -1.21 6.57 2.27
N SER A 175 -0.80 5.73 3.21
CA SER A 175 0.53 5.16 3.23
C SER A 175 0.77 4.24 2.03
N PHE A 176 2.03 3.95 1.76
CA PHE A 176 2.39 3.01 0.69
C PHE A 176 1.79 1.62 0.92
N GLU A 177 1.75 1.18 2.16
CA GLU A 177 1.17 -0.11 2.57
C GLU A 177 -0.33 -0.18 2.29
N ASP A 178 -1.04 0.93 2.45
CA ASP A 178 -2.46 1.01 2.13
C ASP A 178 -2.75 0.90 0.63
N LEU A 179 -1.77 1.23 -0.23
CA LEU A 179 -1.90 1.20 -1.68
C LEU A 179 -1.49 -0.13 -2.30
N ILE A 180 -0.90 -1.03 -1.50
CA ILE A 180 -0.31 -2.26 -2.01
C ILE A 180 -1.32 -3.18 -2.70
N GLY A 181 -2.58 -3.15 -2.27
CA GLY A 181 -3.64 -3.94 -2.90
C GLY A 181 -3.82 -3.65 -4.39
N PHE A 182 -3.50 -2.42 -4.83
CA PHE A 182 -3.52 -2.03 -6.25
C PHE A 182 -2.27 -2.44 -7.02
N SER A 183 -1.25 -2.93 -6.34
CA SER A 183 -0.04 -3.50 -6.95
C SER A 183 -0.08 -5.03 -7.01
N ASP A 184 -1.22 -5.63 -6.71
CA ASP A 184 -1.44 -7.07 -6.87
C ASP A 184 -1.54 -7.41 -8.37
N GLU A 185 -0.86 -8.47 -8.80
CA GLU A 185 -0.83 -8.93 -10.20
C GLU A 185 -2.24 -9.14 -10.78
N ARG A 186 -3.20 -9.53 -9.95
CA ARG A 186 -4.59 -9.75 -10.37
C ARG A 186 -5.33 -8.47 -10.74
N VAL A 187 -4.88 -7.32 -10.24
CA VAL A 187 -5.51 -6.00 -10.49
C VAL A 187 -4.93 -5.34 -11.73
N VAL A 188 -3.68 -5.64 -12.08
CA VAL A 188 -2.97 -5.09 -13.24
C VAL A 188 -3.34 -5.81 -14.51
#